data_98953e8510f17c496bb208df2806f15c
#
_entry.id   98953e8510f17c496bb208df2806f15c
#
_cell.length_a   1.000
_cell.length_b   1.000
_cell.length_c   1.000
_cell.angle_alpha   90.00
_cell.angle_beta   90.00
_cell.angle_gamma   90.00
#
_symmetry.space_group_name_H-M   'P 1'
#
loop_
_entity.id
_entity.type
_entity.pdbx_description
1 polymer ?
#
loop_
_entity_poly.entity_id
_entity_poly.type
_entity_poly.pdbx_seq_one_letter_code
_entity_poly.pdbx_strand_id
1 'polypeptide(L)'
;MISNRMKNLHPYVPGEQPKDRVYIKLNANENPYAPSTKVQDAVVDFVKNNPMKLALYPDPDSLELHAAIAEMLNKTGGVLCNAVVDGEDVKPSEKDKIPFTVTPEMVYSGNGSDEVLSFVFYAFFDSGKKLVLPEFTYSFYPVYAGFYNIETDVVPMKKDWSLDTNEMLNRASKNGSGLIFANPNAPSGIGLSRAEIREMLLKADKDEIFVVDEAYCDFGGESCIPLLEEFKNLLIVRTFSKSLCGAGMRLGYIVANPELINYVTTVKNSLNHFPIDAVAQIAGVAACKNPAYYCECAKKVADERETFQNFLSEKGWEYIPSRTNFVLVRNPKVSGEQVYQKIKKEGILVRHFSTKGIEDYVRITIGTKEQMDALKKAMEAI
;
A
#
# COMPACT_ATOMS: atom_id res chain seq x y z
N MET A 1 -35.72 -4.80 7.47
CA MET A 1 -35.40 -3.52 8.16
C MET A 1 -33.90 -3.45 8.34
N ILE A 2 -33.27 -2.30 8.03
CA ILE A 2 -31.82 -2.09 8.13
C ILE A 2 -31.51 -1.11 9.26
N SER A 3 -30.30 -1.18 9.82
CA SER A 3 -29.83 -0.23 10.83
C SER A 3 -29.66 1.18 10.26
N ASN A 4 -29.67 2.21 11.10
CA ASN A 4 -29.43 3.59 10.65
C ASN A 4 -28.02 3.77 10.07
N ARG A 5 -27.03 3.02 10.56
CA ARG A 5 -25.66 3.02 10.01
C ARG A 5 -25.63 2.60 8.54
N MET A 6 -26.43 1.60 8.15
CA MET A 6 -26.50 1.13 6.75
C MET A 6 -27.07 2.17 5.79
N LYS A 7 -27.91 3.09 6.25
CA LYS A 7 -28.55 4.10 5.36
C LYS A 7 -27.56 5.09 4.79
N ASN A 8 -26.47 5.35 5.49
CA ASN A 8 -25.46 6.35 5.14
C ASN A 8 -24.12 5.71 4.70
N LEU A 9 -24.07 4.38 4.56
CA LEU A 9 -22.86 3.69 4.16
C LEU A 9 -22.70 3.71 2.65
N HIS A 10 -21.58 4.27 2.19
CA HIS A 10 -21.17 4.30 0.78
C HIS A 10 -20.01 3.32 0.58
N PRO A 11 -20.23 2.17 -0.12
CA PRO A 11 -19.20 1.18 -0.31
C PRO A 11 -18.13 1.67 -1.31
N TYR A 12 -16.93 1.11 -1.17
CA TYR A 12 -15.87 1.28 -2.16
C TYR A 12 -16.29 0.73 -3.53
N VAL A 13 -15.97 1.47 -4.59
CA VAL A 13 -16.20 1.04 -5.97
C VAL A 13 -14.86 0.63 -6.59
N PRO A 14 -14.63 -0.68 -6.80
CA PRO A 14 -13.39 -1.16 -7.39
C PRO A 14 -13.25 -0.73 -8.85
N GLY A 15 -12.02 -0.85 -9.39
CA GLY A 15 -11.77 -0.71 -10.80
C GLY A 15 -12.52 -1.77 -11.62
N GLU A 16 -12.79 -1.43 -12.87
CA GLU A 16 -13.46 -2.33 -13.81
C GLU A 16 -12.71 -3.66 -13.97
N GLN A 17 -13.45 -4.76 -14.03
CA GLN A 17 -12.95 -6.11 -14.27
C GLN A 17 -13.82 -6.81 -15.33
N PRO A 18 -13.74 -6.38 -16.61
CA PRO A 18 -14.55 -6.95 -17.69
C PRO A 18 -14.14 -8.40 -17.95
N LYS A 19 -15.10 -9.23 -18.40
CA LYS A 19 -14.92 -10.66 -18.66
C LYS A 19 -15.19 -11.03 -20.12
N ASP A 20 -15.34 -10.05 -20.99
CA ASP A 20 -15.66 -10.21 -22.41
C ASP A 20 -14.48 -10.71 -23.25
N ARG A 21 -13.26 -10.43 -22.81
CA ARG A 21 -12.00 -10.89 -23.43
C ARG A 21 -10.85 -10.88 -22.41
N VAL A 22 -9.67 -11.36 -22.81
CA VAL A 22 -8.44 -11.23 -22.04
C VAL A 22 -7.84 -9.82 -22.26
N TYR A 23 -7.55 -9.13 -21.18
CA TYR A 23 -6.93 -7.80 -21.17
C TYR A 23 -5.54 -7.83 -20.58
N ILE A 24 -4.66 -6.96 -21.06
CA ILE A 24 -3.46 -6.56 -20.31
C ILE A 24 -3.94 -5.67 -19.15
N LYS A 25 -3.74 -6.14 -17.92
CA LYS A 25 -4.31 -5.55 -16.71
C LYS A 25 -3.33 -4.59 -16.04
N LEU A 26 -3.48 -3.28 -16.30
CA LEU A 26 -2.66 -2.21 -15.74
C LEU A 26 -3.51 -1.20 -14.93
N ASN A 27 -4.55 -1.67 -14.24
CA ASN A 27 -5.55 -0.82 -13.58
C ASN A 27 -5.63 -0.97 -12.05
N ALA A 28 -5.05 -2.02 -11.46
CA ALA A 28 -5.26 -2.36 -10.05
C ALA A 28 -3.99 -2.31 -9.19
N ASN A 29 -2.88 -1.79 -9.72
CA ASN A 29 -1.59 -1.72 -9.04
C ASN A 29 -1.11 -3.10 -8.53
N GLU A 30 -1.44 -4.16 -9.25
CA GLU A 30 -0.91 -5.49 -9.00
C GLU A 30 0.55 -5.57 -9.48
N ASN A 31 1.34 -6.46 -8.90
CA ASN A 31 2.69 -6.73 -9.37
C ASN A 31 2.62 -7.59 -10.64
N PRO A 32 3.39 -7.28 -11.69
CA PRO A 32 3.35 -8.07 -12.93
C PRO A 32 4.07 -9.44 -12.82
N TYR A 33 4.79 -9.66 -11.74
CA TYR A 33 5.52 -10.91 -11.48
C TYR A 33 4.71 -11.83 -10.54
N ALA A 34 4.84 -13.15 -10.76
CA ALA A 34 4.28 -14.14 -9.85
C ALA A 34 5.01 -14.15 -8.50
N PRO A 35 4.41 -14.68 -7.43
CA PRO A 35 5.15 -15.01 -6.22
C PRO A 35 6.29 -15.99 -6.52
N SER A 36 7.34 -15.98 -5.69
CA SER A 36 8.49 -16.87 -5.88
C SER A 36 8.10 -18.34 -5.89
N THR A 37 8.88 -19.19 -6.56
CA THR A 37 8.66 -20.64 -6.56
C THR A 37 8.73 -21.22 -5.15
N LYS A 38 9.53 -20.64 -4.24
CA LYS A 38 9.57 -21.06 -2.83
C LYS A 38 8.20 -20.92 -2.14
N VAL A 39 7.38 -19.93 -2.54
CA VAL A 39 5.99 -19.80 -2.04
C VAL A 39 5.11 -20.91 -2.59
N GLN A 40 5.22 -21.20 -3.90
CA GLN A 40 4.45 -22.27 -4.53
C GLN A 40 4.77 -23.60 -3.89
N ASP A 41 6.06 -23.92 -3.73
CA ASP A 41 6.55 -25.15 -3.11
C ASP A 41 6.04 -25.30 -1.66
N ALA A 42 6.12 -24.22 -0.87
CA ALA A 42 5.64 -24.24 0.53
C ALA A 42 4.13 -24.50 0.62
N VAL A 43 3.33 -23.89 -0.24
CA VAL A 43 1.88 -24.10 -0.28
C VAL A 43 1.54 -25.52 -0.73
N VAL A 44 2.20 -26.02 -1.79
CA VAL A 44 2.00 -27.40 -2.28
C VAL A 44 2.39 -28.42 -1.22
N ASP A 45 3.55 -28.25 -0.57
CA ASP A 45 4.01 -29.12 0.51
C ASP A 45 3.03 -29.14 1.68
N PHE A 46 2.58 -27.95 2.12
CA PHE A 46 1.62 -27.83 3.20
C PHE A 46 0.33 -28.60 2.92
N VAL A 47 -0.29 -28.37 1.76
CA VAL A 47 -1.56 -29.00 1.39
C VAL A 47 -1.40 -30.51 1.21
N LYS A 48 -0.28 -30.95 0.59
CA LYS A 48 -0.03 -32.36 0.30
C LYS A 48 0.33 -33.18 1.53
N ASN A 49 1.21 -32.64 2.39
CA ASN A 49 1.81 -33.40 3.49
C ASN A 49 1.16 -33.13 4.86
N ASN A 50 0.33 -32.07 4.95
CA ASN A 50 -0.33 -31.69 6.19
C ASN A 50 -1.86 -31.49 6.02
N PRO A 51 -2.60 -32.37 5.35
CA PRO A 51 -4.02 -32.14 5.03
C PRO A 51 -4.89 -31.94 6.29
N MET A 52 -4.52 -32.58 7.39
CA MET A 52 -5.24 -32.43 8.66
C MET A 52 -5.16 -31.01 9.25
N LYS A 53 -4.12 -30.23 8.91
CA LYS A 53 -4.02 -28.83 9.34
C LYS A 53 -5.09 -27.93 8.69
N LEU A 54 -5.68 -28.34 7.57
CA LEU A 54 -6.81 -27.63 6.95
C LEU A 54 -8.14 -27.83 7.71
N ALA A 55 -8.24 -28.88 8.55
CA ALA A 55 -9.39 -29.13 9.40
C ALA A 55 -9.30 -28.44 10.77
N LEU A 56 -8.17 -27.84 11.09
CA LEU A 56 -7.89 -27.16 12.36
C LEU A 56 -7.82 -25.65 12.13
N TYR A 57 -8.14 -24.89 13.17
CA TYR A 57 -7.90 -23.46 13.16
C TYR A 57 -6.40 -23.15 13.02
N PRO A 58 -6.02 -22.13 12.24
CA PRO A 58 -4.64 -21.66 12.15
C PRO A 58 -4.16 -21.02 13.47
N ASP A 59 -2.89 -20.67 13.53
CA ASP A 59 -2.36 -19.85 14.63
C ASP A 59 -3.07 -18.48 14.65
N PRO A 60 -3.82 -18.16 15.73
CA PRO A 60 -4.54 -16.88 15.81
C PRO A 60 -3.61 -15.68 15.91
N ASP A 61 -2.39 -15.87 16.41
CA ASP A 61 -1.43 -14.79 16.61
C ASP A 61 -0.37 -14.72 15.50
N SER A 62 -0.41 -15.67 14.55
CA SER A 62 0.48 -15.69 13.37
C SER A 62 1.97 -15.52 13.71
N LEU A 63 2.44 -16.12 14.79
CA LEU A 63 3.78 -15.89 15.39
C LEU A 63 4.92 -16.14 14.40
N GLU A 64 4.85 -17.23 13.62
CA GLU A 64 5.88 -17.51 12.60
C GLU A 64 5.89 -16.46 11.50
N LEU A 65 4.71 -15.97 11.09
CA LEU A 65 4.59 -14.92 10.09
C LEU A 65 5.15 -13.59 10.61
N HIS A 66 4.84 -13.21 11.85
CA HIS A 66 5.39 -11.99 12.48
C HIS A 66 6.93 -12.05 12.57
N ALA A 67 7.50 -13.20 12.97
CA ALA A 67 8.94 -13.39 13.01
C ALA A 67 9.58 -13.27 11.62
N ALA A 68 8.96 -13.88 10.59
CA ALA A 68 9.45 -13.80 9.21
C ALA A 68 9.37 -12.38 8.63
N ILE A 69 8.29 -11.62 8.92
CA ILE A 69 8.16 -10.21 8.53
C ILE A 69 9.26 -9.38 9.20
N ALA A 70 9.45 -9.52 10.51
CA ALA A 70 10.46 -8.78 11.25
C ALA A 70 11.88 -9.05 10.71
N GLU A 71 12.22 -10.32 10.43
CA GLU A 71 13.49 -10.70 9.82
C GLU A 71 13.67 -10.08 8.43
N MET A 72 12.65 -10.15 7.57
CA MET A 72 12.69 -9.53 6.23
C MET A 72 12.94 -8.02 6.32
N LEU A 73 12.26 -7.31 7.23
CA LEU A 73 12.42 -5.86 7.41
C LEU A 73 13.83 -5.51 7.88
N ASN A 74 14.40 -6.28 8.82
CA ASN A 74 15.78 -6.10 9.28
C ASN A 74 16.80 -6.31 8.13
N LYS A 75 16.56 -7.27 7.24
CA LYS A 75 17.42 -7.55 6.08
C LYS A 75 17.31 -6.51 4.96
N THR A 76 16.13 -5.94 4.76
CA THR A 76 15.87 -5.04 3.62
C THR A 76 15.90 -3.55 3.99
N GLY A 77 15.93 -3.23 5.29
CA GLY A 77 15.75 -1.86 5.76
C GLY A 77 14.34 -1.31 5.52
N GLY A 78 13.39 -2.22 5.19
CA GLY A 78 12.02 -1.86 4.88
C GLY A 78 11.80 -1.23 3.49
N VAL A 79 12.77 -1.31 2.54
CA VAL A 79 12.58 -0.85 1.16
C VAL A 79 13.26 -1.81 0.18
N LEU A 80 12.47 -2.68 -0.44
CA LEU A 80 12.95 -3.79 -1.26
C LEU A 80 13.81 -3.33 -2.46
N CYS A 81 13.37 -2.34 -3.24
CA CYS A 81 14.12 -1.92 -4.43
C CYS A 81 15.47 -1.24 -4.14
N ASN A 82 15.68 -0.79 -2.90
CA ASN A 82 16.92 -0.15 -2.45
C ASN A 82 17.90 -1.14 -1.80
N ALA A 83 17.42 -2.32 -1.40
CA ALA A 83 18.25 -3.32 -0.73
C ALA A 83 19.37 -3.84 -1.66
N VAL A 84 20.51 -4.13 -1.08
CA VAL A 84 21.67 -4.71 -1.78
C VAL A 84 21.51 -6.23 -1.77
N VAL A 85 21.49 -6.84 -2.95
CA VAL A 85 21.33 -8.28 -3.14
C VAL A 85 22.65 -8.85 -3.65
N ASP A 86 23.15 -9.89 -2.96
CA ASP A 86 24.33 -10.68 -3.37
C ASP A 86 23.96 -12.17 -3.26
N GLY A 87 23.55 -12.76 -4.39
CA GLY A 87 22.97 -14.10 -4.41
C GLY A 87 21.66 -14.17 -3.60
N GLU A 88 21.64 -15.00 -2.55
CA GLU A 88 20.50 -15.08 -1.61
C GLU A 88 20.63 -14.09 -0.43
N ASP A 89 21.81 -13.49 -0.23
CA ASP A 89 22.03 -12.52 0.82
C ASP A 89 21.43 -11.17 0.48
N VAL A 90 20.74 -10.57 1.44
CA VAL A 90 20.12 -9.26 1.32
C VAL A 90 20.55 -8.39 2.48
N LYS A 91 20.93 -7.15 2.19
CA LYS A 91 21.31 -6.14 3.19
C LYS A 91 20.63 -4.82 2.88
N PRO A 92 20.27 -4.03 3.92
CA PRO A 92 19.73 -2.69 3.70
C PRO A 92 20.77 -1.79 3.01
N SER A 93 20.31 -0.86 2.18
CA SER A 93 21.15 0.24 1.73
C SER A 93 21.55 1.11 2.93
N GLU A 94 22.67 1.85 2.81
CA GLU A 94 23.16 2.69 3.92
C GLU A 94 22.10 3.70 4.40
N LYS A 95 21.30 4.25 3.49
CA LYS A 95 20.23 5.22 3.81
C LYS A 95 19.02 4.59 4.47
N ASP A 96 18.81 3.26 4.31
CA ASP A 96 17.62 2.56 4.81
C ASP A 96 17.93 1.66 6.01
N LYS A 97 19.13 1.75 6.60
CA LYS A 97 19.45 1.03 7.83
C LYS A 97 18.48 1.39 8.95
N ILE A 98 17.91 0.37 9.58
CA ILE A 98 17.10 0.51 10.78
C ILE A 98 18.06 0.55 11.99
N PRO A 99 18.01 1.58 12.86
CA PRO A 99 18.97 1.75 13.96
C PRO A 99 18.76 0.78 15.13
N PHE A 100 17.66 0.02 15.10
CA PHE A 100 17.29 -1.00 16.09
C PHE A 100 16.90 -2.31 15.41
N THR A 101 16.60 -3.35 16.16
CA THR A 101 16.07 -4.61 15.64
C THR A 101 14.55 -4.57 15.69
N VAL A 102 13.89 -4.71 14.54
CA VAL A 102 12.45 -4.97 14.49
C VAL A 102 12.20 -6.36 15.05
N THR A 103 11.32 -6.47 16.05
CA THR A 103 10.97 -7.73 16.70
C THR A 103 9.54 -8.17 16.32
N PRO A 104 9.19 -9.46 16.49
CA PRO A 104 7.84 -9.95 16.19
C PRO A 104 6.73 -9.21 16.95
N GLU A 105 6.99 -8.73 18.15
CA GLU A 105 6.03 -7.99 18.98
C GLU A 105 5.71 -6.59 18.43
N MET A 106 6.54 -6.09 17.52
CA MET A 106 6.31 -4.84 16.77
C MET A 106 5.47 -5.06 15.52
N VAL A 107 5.07 -6.30 15.21
CA VAL A 107 4.34 -6.66 13.99
C VAL A 107 2.94 -7.18 14.33
N TYR A 108 1.94 -6.72 13.58
CA TYR A 108 0.61 -7.29 13.53
C TYR A 108 0.27 -7.63 12.08
N SER A 109 -0.34 -8.77 11.81
CA SER A 109 -0.81 -9.15 10.46
C SER A 109 -2.31 -9.41 10.41
N GLY A 110 -2.94 -9.11 9.25
CA GLY A 110 -4.38 -9.29 9.01
C GLY A 110 -4.69 -9.66 7.56
N ASN A 111 -5.97 -9.87 7.25
CA ASN A 111 -6.47 -10.30 5.94
C ASN A 111 -6.43 -9.14 4.92
N GLY A 112 -5.22 -8.82 4.45
CA GLY A 112 -4.93 -7.66 3.62
C GLY A 112 -4.84 -6.36 4.43
N SER A 113 -4.24 -5.33 3.81
CA SER A 113 -4.21 -4.00 4.43
C SER A 113 -5.60 -3.42 4.66
N ASP A 114 -6.62 -3.91 3.97
CA ASP A 114 -8.00 -3.47 4.16
C ASP A 114 -8.51 -3.83 5.56
N GLU A 115 -8.33 -5.07 6.03
CA GLU A 115 -8.70 -5.45 7.40
C GLU A 115 -7.82 -4.75 8.43
N VAL A 116 -6.51 -4.70 8.17
CA VAL A 116 -5.55 -4.02 9.04
C VAL A 116 -5.93 -2.56 9.26
N LEU A 117 -6.21 -1.81 8.19
CA LEU A 117 -6.67 -0.42 8.25
C LEU A 117 -8.01 -0.29 8.98
N SER A 118 -8.95 -1.21 8.74
CA SER A 118 -10.23 -1.23 9.44
C SER A 118 -10.04 -1.30 10.97
N PHE A 119 -9.10 -2.13 11.43
CA PHE A 119 -8.78 -2.25 12.86
C PHE A 119 -8.05 -1.02 13.40
N VAL A 120 -7.16 -0.41 12.61
CA VAL A 120 -6.54 0.88 12.94
C VAL A 120 -7.58 1.98 13.13
N PHE A 121 -8.55 2.08 12.21
CA PHE A 121 -9.64 3.06 12.32
C PHE A 121 -10.46 2.84 13.60
N TYR A 122 -10.78 1.60 13.94
CA TYR A 122 -11.52 1.30 15.16
C TYR A 122 -10.71 1.59 16.44
N ALA A 123 -9.42 1.27 16.43
CA ALA A 123 -8.58 1.36 17.63
C ALA A 123 -8.19 2.80 17.99
N PHE A 124 -8.02 3.69 16.99
CA PHE A 124 -7.33 4.95 17.20
C PHE A 124 -8.10 6.20 16.76
N PHE A 125 -9.21 6.08 16.05
CA PHE A 125 -9.96 7.25 15.59
C PHE A 125 -11.37 7.25 16.15
N ASP A 126 -11.71 8.28 16.93
CA ASP A 126 -12.98 8.41 17.61
C ASP A 126 -14.03 9.14 16.78
N SER A 127 -15.29 8.72 16.93
CA SER A 127 -16.44 9.53 16.53
C SER A 127 -16.50 10.81 17.40
N GLY A 128 -16.71 11.96 16.78
CA GLY A 128 -16.72 13.26 17.47
C GLY A 128 -15.42 14.05 17.36
N LYS A 129 -14.37 13.44 16.81
CA LYS A 129 -13.16 14.12 16.34
C LYS A 129 -13.08 13.99 14.83
N LYS A 130 -12.33 14.90 14.15
CA LYS A 130 -12.20 14.86 12.70
C LYS A 130 -10.86 14.27 12.30
N LEU A 131 -10.89 13.15 11.59
CA LEU A 131 -9.70 12.56 11.00
C LEU A 131 -9.19 13.40 9.82
N VAL A 132 -7.94 13.80 9.86
CA VAL A 132 -7.33 14.60 8.79
C VAL A 132 -6.83 13.69 7.66
N LEU A 133 -7.28 13.99 6.43
CA LEU A 133 -6.95 13.25 5.20
C LEU A 133 -6.51 14.21 4.09
N PRO A 134 -5.58 13.80 3.19
CA PRO A 134 -5.36 14.50 1.93
C PRO A 134 -6.56 14.34 0.98
N GLU A 135 -6.81 15.35 0.13
CA GLU A 135 -7.90 15.35 -0.86
C GLU A 135 -7.84 14.14 -1.82
N PHE A 136 -6.68 13.89 -2.41
CA PHE A 136 -6.47 12.72 -3.26
C PHE A 136 -5.57 11.73 -2.51
N THR A 137 -6.20 10.72 -1.94
CA THR A 137 -5.55 9.69 -1.14
C THR A 137 -6.13 8.30 -1.46
N TYR A 138 -5.75 7.28 -0.71
CA TYR A 138 -6.37 5.96 -0.86
C TYR A 138 -7.86 6.04 -0.57
N SER A 139 -8.66 5.77 -1.60
CA SER A 139 -10.11 6.00 -1.59
C SER A 139 -10.90 5.14 -0.59
N PHE A 140 -10.23 4.22 0.10
CA PHE A 140 -10.85 3.43 1.16
C PHE A 140 -10.87 4.15 2.52
N TYR A 141 -10.00 5.15 2.76
CA TYR A 141 -10.02 5.86 4.06
C TYR A 141 -11.36 6.54 4.35
N PRO A 142 -11.99 7.28 3.42
CA PRO A 142 -13.33 7.82 3.64
C PRO A 142 -14.39 6.74 3.86
N VAL A 143 -14.22 5.54 3.28
CA VAL A 143 -15.14 4.41 3.48
C VAL A 143 -15.06 3.91 4.92
N TYR A 144 -13.84 3.72 5.46
CA TYR A 144 -13.67 3.35 6.88
C TYR A 144 -14.18 4.43 7.82
N ALA A 145 -13.87 5.70 7.54
CA ALA A 145 -14.38 6.82 8.33
C ALA A 145 -15.92 6.80 8.39
N GLY A 146 -16.59 6.64 7.25
CA GLY A 146 -18.04 6.49 7.19
C GLY A 146 -18.57 5.25 7.92
N PHE A 147 -17.85 4.11 7.82
CA PHE A 147 -18.24 2.87 8.49
C PHE A 147 -18.19 3.00 10.03
N TYR A 148 -17.19 3.68 10.55
CA TYR A 148 -17.01 3.89 11.99
C TYR A 148 -17.61 5.20 12.50
N ASN A 149 -18.33 5.95 11.65
CA ASN A 149 -18.95 7.24 11.99
C ASN A 149 -17.93 8.28 12.48
N ILE A 150 -16.78 8.34 11.80
CA ILE A 150 -15.71 9.31 12.03
C ILE A 150 -15.84 10.41 10.98
N GLU A 151 -15.90 11.67 11.42
CA GLU A 151 -15.87 12.81 10.50
C GLU A 151 -14.47 12.99 9.91
N THR A 152 -14.40 13.42 8.65
CA THR A 152 -13.13 13.69 7.98
C THR A 152 -12.93 15.19 7.74
N ASP A 153 -11.70 15.66 7.90
CA ASP A 153 -11.24 16.99 7.52
C ASP A 153 -10.25 16.85 6.36
N VAL A 154 -10.71 17.21 5.16
CA VAL A 154 -9.97 16.96 3.93
C VAL A 154 -9.09 18.16 3.58
N VAL A 155 -7.79 17.94 3.53
CA VAL A 155 -6.79 18.96 3.17
C VAL A 155 -6.53 18.94 1.67
N PRO A 156 -6.73 20.06 0.94
CA PRO A 156 -6.43 20.12 -0.48
C PRO A 156 -4.96 19.82 -0.79
N MET A 157 -4.72 19.19 -1.94
CA MET A 157 -3.35 19.01 -2.45
C MET A 157 -2.76 20.34 -2.88
N LYS A 158 -1.44 20.47 -2.79
CA LYS A 158 -0.74 21.62 -3.41
C LYS A 158 -0.78 21.50 -4.94
N LYS A 159 -0.48 22.61 -5.62
CA LYS A 159 -0.50 22.65 -7.11
C LYS A 159 0.46 21.67 -7.78
N ASP A 160 1.52 21.31 -7.10
CA ASP A 160 2.53 20.34 -7.53
C ASP A 160 2.20 18.90 -7.12
N TRP A 161 0.98 18.64 -6.64
CA TRP A 161 0.49 17.36 -6.14
C TRP A 161 1.15 16.87 -4.85
N SER A 162 1.98 17.68 -4.20
CA SER A 162 2.51 17.36 -2.89
C SER A 162 1.46 17.56 -1.79
N LEU A 163 1.64 16.86 -0.67
CA LEU A 163 0.81 17.03 0.52
C LEU A 163 1.09 18.37 1.19
N ASP A 164 0.05 19.07 1.65
CA ASP A 164 0.23 20.22 2.51
C ASP A 164 0.40 19.78 3.97
N THR A 165 1.60 19.34 4.31
CA THR A 165 1.94 18.79 5.61
C THR A 165 1.71 19.78 6.76
N ASN A 166 1.94 21.08 6.53
CA ASN A 166 1.71 22.10 7.53
C ASN A 166 0.22 22.29 7.81
N GLU A 167 -0.61 22.33 6.77
CA GLU A 167 -2.06 22.45 6.94
C GLU A 167 -2.66 21.15 7.54
N MET A 168 -2.16 19.98 7.19
CA MET A 168 -2.56 18.71 7.80
C MET A 168 -2.31 18.75 9.32
N LEU A 169 -1.13 19.13 9.77
CA LEU A 169 -0.78 19.25 11.18
C LEU A 169 -1.61 20.32 11.90
N ASN A 170 -1.81 21.50 11.29
CA ASN A 170 -2.62 22.56 11.85
C ASN A 170 -4.08 22.14 12.08
N ARG A 171 -4.65 21.35 11.18
CA ARG A 171 -6.02 20.82 11.34
C ARG A 171 -6.08 19.68 12.33
N ALA A 172 -5.11 18.76 12.35
CA ALA A 172 -5.04 17.69 13.33
C ALA A 172 -4.99 18.26 14.76
N SER A 173 -4.10 19.20 15.04
CA SER A 173 -3.99 19.84 16.37
C SER A 173 -5.25 20.58 16.82
N LYS A 174 -6.01 21.18 15.89
CA LYS A 174 -7.28 21.87 16.19
C LYS A 174 -8.43 20.88 16.47
N ASN A 175 -8.43 19.75 15.79
CA ASN A 175 -9.49 18.77 15.88
C ASN A 175 -9.26 17.76 17.02
N GLY A 176 -8.04 17.73 17.59
CA GLY A 176 -7.61 16.74 18.59
C GLY A 176 -7.76 15.32 18.09
N SER A 177 -7.43 15.08 16.81
CA SER A 177 -7.49 13.77 16.17
C SER A 177 -6.17 13.46 15.48
N GLY A 178 -5.88 12.17 15.31
CA GLY A 178 -4.75 11.74 14.53
C GLY A 178 -4.89 12.04 13.03
N LEU A 179 -3.90 11.67 12.27
CA LEU A 179 -3.90 11.80 10.82
C LEU A 179 -3.43 10.49 10.15
N ILE A 180 -3.91 10.29 8.92
CA ILE A 180 -3.50 9.17 8.07
C ILE A 180 -3.25 9.65 6.65
N PHE A 181 -2.16 9.18 6.05
CA PHE A 181 -1.87 9.38 4.64
C PHE A 181 -1.02 8.23 4.08
N ALA A 182 -1.09 8.03 2.76
CA ALA A 182 -0.22 7.08 2.08
C ALA A 182 1.12 7.74 1.71
N ASN A 183 2.22 7.02 1.90
CA ASN A 183 3.56 7.46 1.52
C ASN A 183 4.39 6.31 0.91
N PRO A 184 4.65 6.32 -0.40
CA PRO A 184 4.19 7.29 -1.42
C PRO A 184 2.68 7.32 -1.59
N ASN A 185 2.13 8.52 -1.92
CA ASN A 185 0.71 8.73 -2.01
C ASN A 185 0.06 8.04 -3.23
N ALA A 186 -1.16 7.58 -3.09
CA ALA A 186 -2.00 7.11 -4.18
C ALA A 186 -3.24 8.02 -4.29
N PRO A 187 -3.59 8.58 -5.48
CA PRO A 187 -3.12 8.17 -6.80
C PRO A 187 -1.95 8.96 -7.38
N SER A 188 -1.39 9.97 -6.69
CA SER A 188 -0.36 10.86 -7.26
C SER A 188 0.99 10.17 -7.50
N GLY A 189 1.39 9.25 -6.64
CA GLY A 189 2.70 8.59 -6.67
C GLY A 189 3.82 9.38 -5.98
N ILE A 190 3.56 10.60 -5.52
CA ILE A 190 4.54 11.42 -4.80
C ILE A 190 4.79 10.86 -3.40
N GLY A 191 6.04 10.84 -2.97
CA GLY A 191 6.44 10.44 -1.62
C GLY A 191 7.16 11.56 -0.90
N LEU A 192 6.84 11.71 0.39
CA LEU A 192 7.63 12.49 1.34
C LEU A 192 8.90 11.71 1.72
N SER A 193 9.97 12.42 1.98
CA SER A 193 11.17 11.84 2.58
C SER A 193 10.95 11.50 4.05
N ARG A 194 11.75 10.59 4.58
CA ARG A 194 11.76 10.27 6.02
C ARG A 194 12.04 11.50 6.88
N ALA A 195 12.89 12.41 6.41
CA ALA A 195 13.20 13.66 7.10
C ALA A 195 11.96 14.57 7.19
N GLU A 196 11.19 14.74 6.12
CA GLU A 196 9.94 15.51 6.13
C GLU A 196 8.91 14.90 7.09
N ILE A 197 8.77 13.58 7.10
CA ILE A 197 7.85 12.90 8.03
C ILE A 197 8.33 13.04 9.49
N ARG A 198 9.64 12.96 9.74
CA ARG A 198 10.20 13.23 11.07
C ARG A 198 9.88 14.66 11.56
N GLU A 199 10.01 15.65 10.68
CA GLU A 199 9.62 17.04 11.00
C GLU A 199 8.12 17.18 11.30
N MET A 200 7.26 16.42 10.62
CA MET A 200 5.83 16.35 10.95
C MET A 200 5.61 15.76 12.34
N LEU A 201 6.23 14.62 12.65
CA LEU A 201 6.11 13.94 13.94
C LEU A 201 6.62 14.79 15.12
N LEU A 202 7.69 15.58 14.92
CA LEU A 202 8.18 16.52 15.94
C LEU A 202 7.18 17.64 16.27
N LYS A 203 6.30 17.98 15.33
CA LYS A 203 5.28 19.03 15.48
C LYS A 203 3.90 18.48 15.85
N ALA A 204 3.66 17.20 15.62
CA ALA A 204 2.41 16.55 15.96
C ALA A 204 2.24 16.40 17.48
N ASP A 205 1.01 16.33 17.95
CA ASP A 205 0.74 15.97 19.33
C ASP A 205 1.16 14.51 19.57
N LYS A 206 1.84 14.26 20.68
CA LYS A 206 2.36 12.94 21.05
C LYS A 206 1.26 11.98 21.48
N ASP A 207 0.10 12.49 21.88
CA ASP A 207 -1.08 11.72 22.27
C ASP A 207 -1.99 11.41 21.08
N GLU A 208 -1.69 11.95 19.89
CA GLU A 208 -2.41 11.67 18.66
C GLU A 208 -1.68 10.59 17.83
N ILE A 209 -2.44 9.65 17.26
CA ILE A 209 -1.87 8.62 16.40
C ILE A 209 -1.47 9.21 15.03
N PHE A 210 -0.30 8.83 14.56
CA PHE A 210 0.25 9.22 13.26
C PHE A 210 0.39 7.97 12.38
N VAL A 211 -0.49 7.82 11.39
CA VAL A 211 -0.53 6.63 10.54
C VAL A 211 0.05 6.93 9.17
N VAL A 212 1.09 6.17 8.79
CA VAL A 212 1.70 6.20 7.46
C VAL A 212 1.41 4.88 6.75
N ASP A 213 0.66 4.94 5.65
CA ASP A 213 0.40 3.77 4.80
C ASP A 213 1.51 3.67 3.74
N GLU A 214 2.40 2.70 3.93
CA GLU A 214 3.55 2.44 3.09
C GLU A 214 3.30 1.31 2.06
N ALA A 215 2.07 1.14 1.58
CA ALA A 215 1.74 0.09 0.62
C ALA A 215 2.62 0.08 -0.65
N TYR A 216 3.20 1.21 -1.01
CA TYR A 216 4.03 1.37 -2.22
C TYR A 216 5.49 1.73 -1.93
N CYS A 217 5.91 1.80 -0.68
CA CYS A 217 7.23 2.27 -0.27
C CYS A 217 8.37 1.48 -0.94
N ASP A 218 8.18 0.19 -1.14
CA ASP A 218 9.17 -0.73 -1.70
C ASP A 218 9.60 -0.42 -3.15
N PHE A 219 8.91 0.48 -3.87
CA PHE A 219 9.22 0.84 -5.25
C PHE A 219 10.03 2.14 -5.41
N GLY A 220 10.65 2.62 -4.34
CA GLY A 220 11.51 3.81 -4.36
C GLY A 220 11.10 4.91 -3.38
N GLY A 221 10.23 4.59 -2.42
CA GLY A 221 9.94 5.44 -1.27
C GLY A 221 11.06 5.42 -0.22
N GLU A 222 10.81 6.07 0.90
CA GLU A 222 11.62 6.01 2.11
C GLU A 222 10.74 5.51 3.26
N SER A 223 11.13 4.41 3.90
CA SER A 223 10.36 3.84 5.01
C SER A 223 10.49 4.66 6.28
N CYS A 224 9.39 4.79 7.01
CA CYS A 224 9.34 5.40 8.34
C CYS A 224 9.72 4.44 9.47
N ILE A 225 9.99 3.16 9.19
CA ILE A 225 10.36 2.17 10.22
C ILE A 225 11.51 2.68 11.11
N PRO A 226 12.60 3.30 10.59
CA PRO A 226 13.66 3.83 11.46
C PRO A 226 13.19 4.88 12.49
N LEU A 227 12.05 5.54 12.27
CA LEU A 227 11.50 6.55 13.18
C LEU A 227 10.75 5.94 14.39
N LEU A 228 10.45 4.65 14.39
CA LEU A 228 9.76 3.97 15.50
C LEU A 228 10.56 3.96 16.81
N GLU A 229 11.88 4.12 16.74
CA GLU A 229 12.72 4.30 17.92
C GLU A 229 12.42 5.61 18.67
N GLU A 230 12.16 6.68 17.89
CA GLU A 230 11.96 8.04 18.40
C GLU A 230 10.48 8.35 18.71
N PHE A 231 9.55 7.81 17.89
CA PHE A 231 8.12 8.17 17.95
C PHE A 231 7.23 6.96 18.26
N LYS A 232 6.70 6.93 19.47
CA LYS A 232 5.85 5.83 19.93
C LYS A 232 4.42 5.87 19.38
N ASN A 233 3.96 7.03 18.95
CA ASN A 233 2.64 7.25 18.34
C ASN A 233 2.61 7.03 16.82
N LEU A 234 3.74 6.62 16.21
CA LEU A 234 3.84 6.28 14.79
C LEU A 234 3.37 4.83 14.56
N LEU A 235 2.49 4.66 13.56
CA LEU A 235 2.02 3.36 13.08
C LEU A 235 2.18 3.28 11.57
N ILE A 236 2.82 2.22 11.09
CA ILE A 236 3.13 2.00 9.67
C ILE A 236 2.34 0.82 9.15
N VAL A 237 1.53 1.04 8.11
CA VAL A 237 0.74 -0.01 7.44
C VAL A 237 1.46 -0.49 6.19
N ARG A 238 1.49 -1.79 5.97
CA ARG A 238 2.14 -2.46 4.83
C ARG A 238 1.24 -3.54 4.22
N THR A 239 1.59 -3.99 3.03
CA THR A 239 0.81 -5.02 2.31
C THR A 239 1.70 -5.95 1.50
N PHE A 240 1.31 -7.23 1.42
CA PHE A 240 1.88 -8.19 0.48
C PHE A 240 1.37 -8.00 -0.95
N SER A 241 0.27 -7.27 -1.12
CA SER A 241 -0.45 -7.16 -2.41
C SER A 241 0.35 -6.49 -3.52
N LYS A 242 1.41 -5.72 -3.20
CA LYS A 242 2.16 -4.90 -4.15
C LYS A 242 3.55 -5.47 -4.41
N SER A 243 4.51 -5.17 -3.57
CA SER A 243 5.92 -5.54 -3.76
C SER A 243 6.20 -7.02 -3.57
N LEU A 244 5.47 -7.70 -2.69
CA LEU A 244 5.61 -9.13 -2.43
C LEU A 244 4.77 -10.02 -3.38
N CYS A 245 4.28 -9.47 -4.50
CA CYS A 245 3.55 -10.20 -5.55
C CYS A 245 2.35 -11.02 -5.02
N GLY A 246 1.78 -10.62 -3.89
CA GLY A 246 0.86 -11.44 -3.08
C GLY A 246 -0.56 -10.88 -3.00
N ALA A 247 -1.08 -10.18 -4.03
CA ALA A 247 -2.44 -9.61 -3.98
C ALA A 247 -3.52 -10.67 -3.70
N GLY A 248 -3.37 -11.87 -4.25
CA GLY A 248 -4.26 -13.00 -4.02
C GLY A 248 -4.09 -13.70 -2.67
N MET A 249 -2.97 -13.50 -1.97
CA MET A 249 -2.72 -14.06 -0.63
C MET A 249 -3.51 -13.35 0.46
N ARG A 250 -3.99 -12.13 0.20
CA ARG A 250 -4.73 -11.31 1.17
C ARG A 250 -3.99 -11.13 2.50
N LEU A 251 -2.72 -10.72 2.45
CA LEU A 251 -1.92 -10.40 3.62
C LEU A 251 -1.58 -8.91 3.68
N GLY A 252 -1.76 -8.32 4.85
CA GLY A 252 -1.30 -6.99 5.21
C GLY A 252 -0.73 -6.98 6.62
N TYR A 253 0.05 -5.99 6.99
CA TYR A 253 0.64 -5.91 8.31
C TYR A 253 0.88 -4.47 8.78
N ILE A 254 1.03 -4.33 10.08
CA ILE A 254 1.46 -3.10 10.76
C ILE A 254 2.86 -3.33 11.32
N VAL A 255 3.65 -2.26 11.35
CA VAL A 255 4.85 -2.16 12.19
C VAL A 255 4.69 -0.95 13.08
N ALA A 256 4.75 -1.14 14.39
CA ALA A 256 4.57 -0.08 15.38
C ALA A 256 5.20 -0.44 16.73
N ASN A 257 5.12 0.47 17.70
CA ASN A 257 5.44 0.16 19.09
C ASN A 257 4.54 -1.00 19.59
N PRO A 258 5.04 -1.95 20.38
CA PRO A 258 4.27 -3.09 20.89
C PRO A 258 2.97 -2.71 21.61
N GLU A 259 2.91 -1.55 22.26
CA GLU A 259 1.69 -1.07 22.92
C GLU A 259 0.56 -0.81 21.88
N LEU A 260 0.88 -0.17 20.75
CA LEU A 260 -0.09 0.06 19.67
C LEU A 260 -0.53 -1.26 19.02
N ILE A 261 0.40 -2.22 18.87
CA ILE A 261 0.10 -3.56 18.37
C ILE A 261 -0.90 -4.27 19.29
N ASN A 262 -0.77 -4.14 20.61
CA ASN A 262 -1.69 -4.73 21.56
C ASN A 262 -3.11 -4.17 21.44
N TYR A 263 -3.29 -2.86 21.15
CA TYR A 263 -4.61 -2.29 20.90
C TYR A 263 -5.25 -2.86 19.63
N VAL A 264 -4.50 -2.97 18.53
CA VAL A 264 -4.99 -3.57 17.29
C VAL A 264 -5.33 -5.06 17.50
N THR A 265 -4.49 -5.80 18.23
CA THR A 265 -4.74 -7.21 18.58
C THR A 265 -6.01 -7.36 19.42
N THR A 266 -6.29 -6.41 20.31
CA THR A 266 -7.55 -6.39 21.08
C THR A 266 -8.75 -6.24 20.16
N VAL A 267 -8.70 -5.36 19.16
CA VAL A 267 -9.77 -5.22 18.15
C VAL A 267 -9.95 -6.52 17.37
N LYS A 268 -8.84 -7.13 16.89
CA LYS A 268 -8.85 -8.43 16.21
C LYS A 268 -9.59 -9.49 17.05
N ASN A 269 -9.19 -9.65 18.30
CA ASN A 269 -9.75 -10.67 19.19
C ASN A 269 -11.23 -10.41 19.54
N SER A 270 -11.69 -9.17 19.38
CA SER A 270 -13.08 -8.78 19.62
C SER A 270 -14.00 -8.92 18.40
N LEU A 271 -13.42 -8.96 17.18
CA LEU A 271 -14.18 -8.96 15.93
C LEU A 271 -14.00 -10.26 15.12
N ASN A 272 -12.76 -10.67 14.87
CA ASN A 272 -12.41 -11.87 14.10
C ASN A 272 -11.11 -12.48 14.64
N HIS A 273 -11.24 -13.53 15.46
CA HIS A 273 -10.10 -14.12 16.17
C HIS A 273 -9.09 -14.83 15.25
N PHE A 274 -9.53 -15.37 14.11
CA PHE A 274 -8.72 -16.11 13.13
C PHE A 274 -8.77 -15.45 11.74
N PRO A 275 -8.22 -14.24 11.55
CA PRO A 275 -8.42 -13.49 10.31
C PRO A 275 -7.64 -14.06 9.13
N ILE A 276 -6.50 -14.73 9.37
CA ILE A 276 -5.62 -15.23 8.32
C ILE A 276 -5.68 -16.76 8.29
N ASP A 277 -6.03 -17.31 7.14
CA ASP A 277 -6.06 -18.76 6.95
C ASP A 277 -4.66 -19.40 6.95
N ALA A 278 -4.61 -20.71 7.19
CA ALA A 278 -3.36 -21.46 7.31
C ALA A 278 -2.49 -21.40 6.04
N VAL A 279 -3.11 -21.41 4.86
CA VAL A 279 -2.38 -21.38 3.56
C VAL A 279 -1.75 -20.01 3.36
N ALA A 280 -2.48 -18.93 3.67
CA ALA A 280 -1.96 -17.57 3.59
C ALA A 280 -0.80 -17.35 4.56
N GLN A 281 -0.86 -17.87 5.80
CA GLN A 281 0.25 -17.78 6.75
C GLN A 281 1.51 -18.46 6.20
N ILE A 282 1.41 -19.69 5.71
CA ILE A 282 2.52 -20.44 5.09
C ILE A 282 3.10 -19.70 3.88
N ALA A 283 2.23 -19.21 2.99
CA ALA A 283 2.65 -18.43 1.82
C ALA A 283 3.40 -17.14 2.22
N GLY A 284 2.90 -16.43 3.23
CA GLY A 284 3.50 -15.22 3.76
C GLY A 284 4.88 -15.47 4.37
N VAL A 285 5.03 -16.52 5.19
CA VAL A 285 6.31 -16.94 5.76
C VAL A 285 7.32 -17.25 4.65
N ALA A 286 6.93 -18.05 3.65
CA ALA A 286 7.81 -18.39 2.53
C ALA A 286 8.22 -17.17 1.69
N ALA A 287 7.31 -16.21 1.50
CA ALA A 287 7.61 -14.95 0.83
C ALA A 287 8.67 -14.15 1.60
N CYS A 288 8.47 -13.93 2.90
CA CYS A 288 9.39 -13.18 3.75
C CYS A 288 10.78 -13.83 3.85
N LYS A 289 10.86 -15.15 3.82
CA LYS A 289 12.12 -15.91 3.83
C LYS A 289 12.88 -15.87 2.49
N ASN A 290 12.33 -15.25 1.44
CA ASN A 290 12.97 -15.11 0.13
C ASN A 290 13.02 -13.65 -0.36
N PRO A 291 13.57 -12.70 0.42
CA PRO A 291 13.53 -11.28 0.10
C PRO A 291 14.30 -10.93 -1.18
N ALA A 292 15.38 -11.66 -1.53
CA ALA A 292 16.19 -11.39 -2.73
C ALA A 292 15.34 -11.35 -4.00
N TYR A 293 14.45 -12.34 -4.19
CA TYR A 293 13.54 -12.39 -5.34
C TYR A 293 12.64 -11.15 -5.43
N TYR A 294 12.09 -10.70 -4.30
CA TYR A 294 11.18 -9.54 -4.27
C TYR A 294 11.93 -8.21 -4.42
N CYS A 295 13.17 -8.12 -3.95
CA CYS A 295 14.06 -6.99 -4.24
C CYS A 295 14.27 -6.83 -5.75
N GLU A 296 14.57 -7.92 -6.45
CA GLU A 296 14.72 -7.90 -7.91
C GLU A 296 13.40 -7.52 -8.63
N CYS A 297 12.25 -8.07 -8.20
CA CYS A 297 10.95 -7.72 -8.77
C CYS A 297 10.63 -6.24 -8.57
N ALA A 298 10.84 -5.71 -7.36
CA ALA A 298 10.59 -4.31 -7.04
C ALA A 298 11.51 -3.39 -7.87
N LYS A 299 12.78 -3.76 -8.03
CA LYS A 299 13.76 -3.03 -8.85
C LYS A 299 13.34 -3.01 -10.33
N LYS A 300 12.96 -4.16 -10.91
CA LYS A 300 12.48 -4.23 -12.30
C LYS A 300 11.28 -3.32 -12.54
N VAL A 301 10.33 -3.27 -11.60
CA VAL A 301 9.17 -2.37 -11.67
C VAL A 301 9.61 -0.90 -11.58
N ALA A 302 10.54 -0.57 -10.69
CA ALA A 302 11.05 0.79 -10.57
C ALA A 302 11.79 1.24 -11.84
N ASP A 303 12.66 0.38 -12.41
CA ASP A 303 13.41 0.65 -13.64
C ASP A 303 12.47 0.83 -14.87
N GLU A 304 11.43 -0.02 -15.01
CA GLU A 304 10.43 0.13 -16.08
C GLU A 304 9.56 1.38 -15.89
N ARG A 305 9.26 1.76 -14.65
CA ARG A 305 8.57 3.04 -14.37
C ARG A 305 9.39 4.23 -14.87
N GLU A 306 10.69 4.28 -14.60
CA GLU A 306 11.56 5.36 -15.09
C GLU A 306 11.61 5.38 -16.63
N THR A 307 11.69 4.20 -17.26
CA THR A 307 11.64 4.06 -18.72
C THR A 307 10.31 4.60 -19.27
N PHE A 308 9.19 4.32 -18.59
CA PHE A 308 7.87 4.81 -18.99
C PHE A 308 7.73 6.31 -18.80
N GLN A 309 8.23 6.90 -17.72
CA GLN A 309 8.24 8.35 -17.49
C GLN A 309 9.05 9.10 -18.56
N ASN A 310 10.17 8.55 -19.00
CA ASN A 310 10.95 9.10 -20.09
C ASN A 310 10.17 9.09 -21.41
N PHE A 311 9.50 7.97 -21.75
CA PHE A 311 8.61 7.89 -22.91
C PHE A 311 7.50 8.95 -22.85
N LEU A 312 6.86 9.15 -21.70
CA LEU A 312 5.81 10.17 -21.52
C LEU A 312 6.35 11.57 -21.83
N SER A 313 7.55 11.91 -21.32
CA SER A 313 8.21 13.18 -21.57
C SER A 313 8.52 13.38 -23.07
N GLU A 314 9.07 12.37 -23.72
CA GLU A 314 9.39 12.40 -25.17
C GLU A 314 8.16 12.59 -26.06
N LYS A 315 7.03 12.02 -25.64
CA LYS A 315 5.76 12.10 -26.40
C LYS A 315 4.87 13.29 -26.01
N GLY A 316 5.35 14.13 -25.08
CA GLY A 316 4.60 15.34 -24.65
C GLY A 316 3.36 15.04 -23.80
N TRP A 317 3.33 13.90 -23.11
CA TRP A 317 2.35 13.62 -22.08
C TRP A 317 2.73 14.30 -20.76
N GLU A 318 1.75 14.73 -20.01
CA GLU A 318 1.94 15.21 -18.65
C GLU A 318 1.81 14.05 -17.66
N TYR A 319 2.65 14.02 -16.65
CA TYR A 319 2.59 12.99 -15.59
C TYR A 319 3.08 13.54 -14.27
N ILE A 320 2.68 12.88 -13.20
CA ILE A 320 3.20 13.16 -11.86
C ILE A 320 4.38 12.20 -11.60
N PRO A 321 5.60 12.69 -11.31
CA PRO A 321 6.75 11.84 -10.98
C PRO A 321 6.42 10.90 -9.83
N SER A 322 6.57 9.59 -10.06
CA SER A 322 6.07 8.57 -9.15
C SER A 322 7.21 7.79 -8.48
N ARG A 323 6.97 7.40 -7.21
CA ARG A 323 7.79 6.46 -6.44
C ARG A 323 7.03 5.15 -6.11
N THR A 324 5.97 4.86 -6.89
CA THR A 324 5.10 3.68 -6.72
C THR A 324 5.24 2.70 -7.89
N ASN A 325 4.41 1.67 -7.93
CA ASN A 325 4.28 0.79 -9.09
C ASN A 325 3.22 1.27 -10.10
N PHE A 326 2.95 2.56 -10.14
CA PHE A 326 2.04 3.19 -11.11
C PHE A 326 2.47 4.63 -11.39
N VAL A 327 1.93 5.21 -12.46
CA VAL A 327 2.09 6.64 -12.80
C VAL A 327 0.72 7.24 -13.06
N LEU A 328 0.47 8.45 -12.57
CA LEU A 328 -0.72 9.25 -12.89
C LEU A 328 -0.37 10.16 -14.07
N VAL A 329 -1.06 9.98 -15.19
CA VAL A 329 -0.72 10.62 -16.47
C VAL A 329 -1.92 11.34 -17.09
N ARG A 330 -1.66 12.41 -17.85
CA ARG A 330 -2.66 13.18 -18.59
C ARG A 330 -2.17 13.45 -20.00
N ASN A 331 -3.06 13.31 -20.99
CA ASN A 331 -2.81 13.85 -22.32
C ASN A 331 -3.29 15.31 -22.37
N PRO A 332 -2.49 16.30 -22.76
CA PRO A 332 -2.91 17.71 -22.77
C PRO A 332 -3.98 18.05 -23.81
N LYS A 333 -4.25 17.15 -24.78
CA LYS A 333 -5.15 17.37 -25.91
C LYS A 333 -6.41 16.49 -25.86
N VAL A 334 -6.43 15.45 -25.03
CA VAL A 334 -7.48 14.42 -25.00
C VAL A 334 -7.90 14.21 -23.56
N SER A 335 -9.20 14.21 -23.26
CA SER A 335 -9.70 14.01 -21.89
C SER A 335 -9.32 12.62 -21.33
N GLY A 336 -9.25 12.50 -20.01
CA GLY A 336 -8.92 11.24 -19.34
C GLY A 336 -9.87 10.10 -19.71
N GLU A 337 -11.17 10.37 -19.83
CA GLU A 337 -12.15 9.39 -20.30
C GLU A 337 -11.85 8.89 -21.72
N GLN A 338 -11.53 9.80 -22.65
CA GLN A 338 -11.20 9.43 -24.04
C GLN A 338 -9.88 8.63 -24.10
N VAL A 339 -8.87 9.01 -23.31
CA VAL A 339 -7.63 8.25 -23.19
C VAL A 339 -7.92 6.84 -22.70
N TYR A 340 -8.71 6.71 -21.63
CA TYR A 340 -9.12 5.42 -21.06
C TYR A 340 -9.81 4.54 -22.11
N GLN A 341 -10.82 5.07 -22.85
CA GLN A 341 -11.58 4.31 -23.84
C GLN A 341 -10.71 3.86 -25.02
N LYS A 342 -9.78 4.70 -25.49
CA LYS A 342 -8.87 4.36 -26.59
C LYS A 342 -7.91 3.25 -26.17
N ILE A 343 -7.29 3.32 -24.98
CA ILE A 343 -6.42 2.29 -24.44
C ILE A 343 -7.18 0.98 -24.23
N LYS A 344 -8.41 1.04 -23.69
CA LYS A 344 -9.27 -0.12 -23.49
C LYS A 344 -9.62 -0.83 -24.79
N LYS A 345 -9.86 -0.08 -25.88
CA LYS A 345 -10.12 -0.63 -27.23
C LYS A 345 -8.97 -1.49 -27.72
N GLU A 346 -7.73 -1.11 -27.38
CA GLU A 346 -6.52 -1.88 -27.71
C GLU A 346 -6.30 -3.10 -26.78
N GLY A 347 -7.25 -3.39 -25.86
CA GLY A 347 -7.17 -4.56 -24.99
C GLY A 347 -6.35 -4.34 -23.71
N ILE A 348 -6.16 -3.11 -23.31
CA ILE A 348 -5.39 -2.76 -22.11
C ILE A 348 -6.30 -2.03 -21.12
N LEU A 349 -6.28 -2.43 -19.85
CA LEU A 349 -7.03 -1.77 -18.79
C LEU A 349 -6.13 -0.85 -17.98
N VAL A 350 -6.50 0.43 -17.90
CA VAL A 350 -5.92 1.42 -16.99
C VAL A 350 -7.01 1.95 -16.05
N ARG A 351 -6.68 2.75 -15.05
CA ARG A 351 -7.67 3.32 -14.14
C ARG A 351 -7.98 4.77 -14.48
N HIS A 352 -9.21 5.06 -14.86
CA HIS A 352 -9.77 6.42 -14.96
C HIS A 352 -10.54 6.77 -13.68
N PHE A 353 -10.60 8.05 -13.35
CA PHE A 353 -11.33 8.61 -12.22
C PHE A 353 -12.33 9.66 -12.71
N SER A 354 -13.57 9.59 -12.21
CA SER A 354 -14.59 10.62 -12.45
C SER A 354 -14.57 11.73 -11.41
N THR A 355 -13.64 11.67 -10.44
CA THR A 355 -13.51 12.65 -9.36
C THR A 355 -12.98 13.96 -9.92
N LYS A 356 -13.67 15.09 -9.62
CA LYS A 356 -13.25 16.43 -10.02
C LYS A 356 -11.82 16.72 -9.55
N GLY A 357 -11.01 17.26 -10.46
CA GLY A 357 -9.60 17.58 -10.23
C GLY A 357 -8.62 16.51 -10.70
N ILE A 358 -9.08 15.25 -10.88
CA ILE A 358 -8.28 14.16 -11.48
C ILE A 358 -8.99 13.48 -12.67
N GLU A 359 -10.12 14.01 -13.13
CA GLU A 359 -10.93 13.47 -14.24
C GLU A 359 -10.20 13.46 -15.58
N ASP A 360 -9.20 14.32 -15.75
CA ASP A 360 -8.37 14.35 -16.96
C ASP A 360 -7.19 13.37 -16.90
N TYR A 361 -7.00 12.70 -15.77
CA TYR A 361 -5.90 11.76 -15.58
C TYR A 361 -6.36 10.31 -15.71
N VAL A 362 -5.42 9.46 -16.12
CA VAL A 362 -5.50 8.01 -15.97
C VAL A 362 -4.32 7.52 -15.13
N ARG A 363 -4.56 6.58 -14.21
CA ARG A 363 -3.49 5.92 -13.46
C ARG A 363 -3.14 4.62 -14.15
N ILE A 364 -1.87 4.46 -14.47
CA ILE A 364 -1.32 3.34 -15.22
C ILE A 364 -0.39 2.55 -14.28
N THR A 365 -0.74 1.30 -14.03
CA THR A 365 0.12 0.35 -13.30
C THR A 365 1.30 -0.04 -14.17
N ILE A 366 2.49 -0.15 -13.59
CA ILE A 366 3.69 -0.62 -14.31
C ILE A 366 3.62 -2.14 -14.44
N GLY A 367 3.62 -2.60 -15.69
CA GLY A 367 3.63 -4.01 -16.08
C GLY A 367 5.03 -4.55 -16.35
N THR A 368 5.09 -5.73 -16.99
CA THR A 368 6.35 -6.21 -17.57
C THR A 368 6.73 -5.34 -18.77
N LYS A 369 8.00 -5.46 -19.22
CA LYS A 369 8.46 -4.74 -20.40
C LYS A 369 7.54 -4.93 -21.61
N GLU A 370 7.10 -6.17 -21.86
CA GLU A 370 6.21 -6.51 -22.98
C GLU A 370 4.84 -5.84 -22.85
N GLN A 371 4.29 -5.81 -21.63
CA GLN A 371 3.01 -5.14 -21.35
C GLN A 371 3.12 -3.62 -21.53
N MET A 372 4.24 -3.04 -21.07
CA MET A 372 4.49 -1.61 -21.22
C MET A 372 4.79 -1.21 -22.67
N ASP A 373 5.47 -2.07 -23.43
CA ASP A 373 5.70 -1.81 -24.88
C ASP A 373 4.38 -1.85 -25.67
N ALA A 374 3.45 -2.77 -25.33
CA ALA A 374 2.11 -2.78 -25.91
C ALA A 374 1.30 -1.51 -25.54
N LEU A 375 1.40 -1.06 -24.28
CA LEU A 375 0.76 0.17 -23.84
C LEU A 375 1.34 1.41 -24.58
N LYS A 376 2.67 1.55 -24.65
CA LYS A 376 3.35 2.66 -25.34
C LYS A 376 2.87 2.76 -26.80
N LYS A 377 2.77 1.61 -27.50
CA LYS A 377 2.25 1.55 -28.86
C LYS A 377 0.78 2.02 -28.95
N ALA A 378 -0.07 1.62 -28.01
CA ALA A 378 -1.46 2.08 -27.96
C ALA A 378 -1.55 3.60 -27.70
N MET A 379 -0.67 4.14 -26.84
CA MET A 379 -0.62 5.56 -26.52
C MET A 379 -0.09 6.44 -27.67
N GLU A 380 0.77 5.92 -28.53
CA GLU A 380 1.25 6.63 -29.74
C GLU A 380 0.13 6.90 -30.77
N ALA A 381 -0.96 6.16 -30.71
CA ALA A 381 -2.13 6.33 -31.56
C ALA A 381 -3.17 7.33 -31.01
N ILE A 382 -2.90 7.92 -29.85
CA ILE A 382 -3.80 8.87 -29.17
C ILE A 382 -3.43 10.31 -29.47
#